data_9578871dbd398f87116b0ee46b3ebe5f
#
_entry.id   9578871dbd398f87116b0ee46b3ebe5f
#
_cell.length_a   1.000
_cell.length_b   1.000
_cell.length_c   1.000
_cell.angle_alpha   90.00
_cell.angle_beta   90.00
_cell.angle_gamma   90.00
#
_symmetry.space_group_name_H-M   'P 1'
#
loop_
_entity.id
_entity.type
_entity.pdbx_description
1 polymer ?
#
loop_
_entity_poly.entity_id
_entity_poly.type
_entity_poly.pdbx_seq_one_letter_code
_entity_poly.pdbx_strand_id
1 'polypeptide(L)' 'MDDFRATPPSTPIIPSRDGLAPRVRSDELLRGSRELVIEHRGQEYRLLRTRNDRLILNK' A
#
# COMPACT_ATOMS: atom_id res chain seq x y z
N MET A 1 26.44 9.79 8.84
CA MET A 1 26.00 9.65 8.72
C MET A 1 25.34 9.44 8.38
N ASP A 2 24.98 9.31 8.56
CA ASP A 2 24.19 9.11 8.40
C ASP A 2 23.58 8.53 7.89
N ASP A 3 23.40 8.18 7.80
CA ASP A 3 22.77 7.63 7.37
C ASP A 3 21.67 7.48 7.41
N PHE A 4 21.32 7.91 7.45
CA PHE A 4 20.27 7.81 7.51
C PHE A 4 19.64 7.93 6.48
N ARG A 5 19.53 7.32 5.91
CA ARG A 5 18.89 7.30 5.03
C ARG A 5 17.82 7.37 5.28
N ALA A 6 17.42 7.90 4.93
CA ALA A 6 16.18 8.08 5.21
C ALA A 6 15.41 6.95 4.81
N THR A 7 14.74 6.48 5.66
CA THR A 7 13.79 5.55 5.32
C THR A 7 12.73 6.21 4.63
N PRO A 8 12.32 5.77 3.53
CA PRO A 8 11.17 6.37 2.88
C PRO A 8 9.98 6.24 3.77
N PRO A 9 9.12 7.18 3.73
CA PRO A 9 7.89 7.06 4.45
C PRO A 9 7.16 5.91 3.88
N SER A 10 7.04 4.89 4.59
CA SER A 10 6.36 3.77 4.07
C SER A 10 5.09 3.56 4.82
N THR A 11 4.22 2.81 4.20
CA THR A 11 2.99 2.43 4.84
C THR A 11 3.32 1.53 6.01
N PRO A 12 2.76 1.78 7.15
CA PRO A 12 2.99 0.88 8.27
C PRO A 12 2.40 -0.47 7.95
N ILE A 13 3.19 -1.49 8.12
CA ILE A 13 2.76 -2.84 7.87
C ILE A 13 2.69 -3.56 9.18
N ILE A 14 1.55 -4.11 9.47
CA ILE A 14 1.31 -4.81 10.70
C ILE A 14 1.32 -6.29 10.43
N PRO A 15 2.09 -7.07 11.17
CA PRO A 15 2.09 -8.50 10.95
C PRO A 15 0.72 -9.08 11.19
N SER A 16 0.41 -10.09 10.45
CA SER A 16 -0.86 -10.76 10.60
C SER A 16 -0.92 -11.42 11.96
N ARG A 17 -2.13 -11.44 12.54
CA ARG A 17 -2.30 -12.04 13.81
C ARG A 17 -1.95 -13.49 13.82
N ASP A 18 -2.23 -14.17 12.74
CA ASP A 18 -1.95 -15.58 12.65
C ASP A 18 -0.54 -15.82 12.10
N GLY A 19 0.22 -14.79 11.88
CA GLY A 19 1.59 -14.95 11.43
C GLY A 19 1.74 -15.35 9.99
N LEU A 20 0.70 -15.30 9.21
CA LEU A 20 0.78 -15.74 7.83
C LEU A 20 1.18 -14.65 6.88
N ALA A 21 0.68 -13.46 7.06
CA ALA A 21 0.99 -12.40 6.14
C ALA A 21 0.92 -11.07 6.84
N PRO A 22 1.76 -10.13 6.47
CA PRO A 22 1.63 -8.80 7.00
C PRO A 22 0.34 -8.17 6.52
N ARG A 23 -0.12 -7.19 7.23
CA ARG A 23 -1.34 -6.51 6.83
C ARG A 23 -1.11 -5.03 6.88
N VAL A 24 -1.87 -4.34 6.08
CA VAL A 24 -1.80 -2.90 5.99
C VAL A 24 -3.22 -2.40 5.79
N ARG A 25 -3.47 -1.23 6.29
CA ARG A 25 -4.80 -0.63 6.14
C ARG A 25 -4.86 0.13 4.84
N SER A 26 -6.00 0.05 4.18
CA SER A 26 -6.16 0.75 2.92
C SER A 26 -6.02 2.25 3.08
N ASP A 27 -6.44 2.78 4.22
CA ASP A 27 -6.29 4.20 4.47
C ASP A 27 -4.84 4.62 4.41
N GLU A 28 -3.96 3.78 4.92
CA GLU A 28 -2.54 4.07 4.90
C GLU A 28 -1.99 3.97 3.50
N LEU A 29 -2.48 3.02 2.75
CA LEU A 29 -2.01 2.87 1.38
C LEU A 29 -2.44 4.03 0.51
N LEU A 30 -3.70 4.37 0.58
CA LEU A 30 -4.25 5.36 -0.33
C LEU A 30 -4.01 6.78 0.11
N ARG A 31 -3.88 7.00 1.41
CA ARG A 31 -3.56 8.31 1.95
C ARG A 31 -4.48 9.39 1.45
N GLY A 32 -5.76 9.09 1.45
CA GLY A 32 -6.74 10.06 1.03
C GLY A 32 -6.99 10.10 -0.46
N SER A 33 -6.21 9.37 -1.23
CA SER A 33 -6.47 9.27 -2.65
C SER A 33 -7.44 8.15 -2.91
N ARG A 34 -7.95 8.13 -4.11
CA ARG A 34 -8.80 7.04 -4.52
C ARG A 34 -8.07 6.02 -5.33
N GLU A 35 -6.84 6.32 -5.65
CA GLU A 35 -6.09 5.47 -6.57
C GLU A 35 -4.66 5.41 -6.13
N LEU A 36 -4.07 4.24 -6.25
CA LEU A 36 -2.67 4.03 -5.95
C LEU A 36 -2.07 3.15 -7.03
N VAL A 37 -0.94 3.57 -7.58
CA VAL A 37 -0.27 2.79 -8.58
C VAL A 37 0.80 1.97 -7.89
N ILE A 38 0.83 0.69 -8.17
CA ILE A 38 1.81 -0.22 -7.61
C ILE A 38 2.67 -0.74 -8.75
N GLU A 39 3.96 -0.54 -8.63
CA GLU A 39 4.88 -1.04 -9.63
C GLU A 39 5.44 -2.37 -9.17
N HIS A 40 5.39 -3.33 -10.05
CA HIS A 40 5.87 -4.65 -9.72
C HIS A 40 6.59 -5.22 -10.93
N ARG A 41 7.91 -5.26 -10.86
CA ARG A 41 8.74 -5.86 -11.90
C ARG A 41 8.44 -5.29 -13.27
N GLY A 42 8.37 -3.97 -13.33
CA GLY A 42 8.13 -3.30 -14.59
C GLY A 42 6.70 -3.23 -15.00
N GLN A 43 5.81 -3.74 -14.19
CA GLN A 43 4.38 -3.67 -14.48
C GLN A 43 3.71 -2.76 -13.47
N GLU A 44 2.62 -2.17 -13.90
CA GLU A 44 1.86 -1.28 -13.03
C GLU A 44 0.50 -1.88 -12.75
N TYR A 45 0.15 -1.84 -11.51
CA TYR A 45 -1.17 -2.24 -11.06
C TYR A 45 -1.82 -1.03 -10.42
N ARG A 46 -3.11 -0.96 -10.47
CA ARG A 46 -3.82 0.14 -9.87
C ARG A 46 -4.79 -0.37 -8.84
N LEU A 47 -4.63 0.17 -7.65
CA LEU A 47 -5.56 -0.11 -6.57
C LEU A 47 -6.53 1.05 -6.50
N LEU A 48 -7.81 0.76 -6.62
CA LEU A 48 -8.83 1.78 -6.67
C LEU A 48 -9.80 1.61 -5.53
N ARG A 49 -10.26 2.73 -5.02
CA ARG A 49 -11.33 2.71 -4.04
C ARG A 49 -12.57 3.27 -4.69
N THR A 50 -13.61 2.48 -4.76
CA THR A 50 -14.82 2.87 -5.42
C THR A 50 -15.63 3.78 -4.54
N ARG A 51 -16.67 4.32 -5.12
CA ARG A 51 -17.59 5.17 -4.39
C ARG A 51 -18.24 4.44 -3.24
N ASN A 52 -18.43 3.15 -3.38
CA ASN A 52 -19.01 2.35 -2.33
C ASN A 52 -17.98 1.83 -1.34
N ASP A 53 -16.79 2.41 -1.38
CA ASP A 53 -15.75 2.06 -0.44
C ASP A 53 -15.27 0.64 -0.61
N ARG A 54 -15.19 0.19 -1.84
CA ARG A 54 -14.66 -1.11 -2.16
C ARG A 54 -13.31 -0.96 -2.82
N LEU A 55 -12.48 -1.96 -2.66
CA LEU A 55 -11.16 -1.94 -3.27
C LEU A 55 -11.15 -2.83 -4.49
N ILE A 56 -10.56 -2.32 -5.55
CA ILE A 56 -10.42 -3.05 -6.79
C ILE A 56 -8.97 -2.95 -7.23
N LEU A 57 -8.41 -4.06 -7.63
CA LEU A 57 -7.05 -4.07 -8.15
C LEU A 57 -7.12 -4.37 -9.64
N ASN A 58 -6.61 -3.43 -10.41
CA ASN A 58 -6.57 -3.57 -11.86
C ASN A 58 -5.15 -3.67 -12.34
N LYS A 59 -4.99 -4.26 -13.49
CA LYS A 59 -3.69 -4.34 -14.08
C LYS A 59 -3.56 -3.56 -15.38
#